data_c9b72cbccce9a7a8d6baa2bb6b8bde8f
#
_entry.id   c9b72cbccce9a7a8d6baa2bb6b8bde8f
#
_cell.length_a   1.000
_cell.length_b   1.000
_cell.length_c   1.000
_cell.angle_alpha   90.00
_cell.angle_beta   90.00
_cell.angle_gamma   90.00
#
_symmetry.space_group_name_H-M   'P 1'
#
loop_
_entity.id
_entity.type
_entity.pdbx_description
1 polymer ?
#
loop_
_entity_poly.entity_id
_entity_poly.type
_entity_poly.pdbx_seq_one_letter_code
_entity_poly.pdbx_strand_id
1 'polypeptide(L)'
;MFDSATYQRRRQALRNKVQNGIILILGNNEAPANYPDNTYKFRQDSSFLYFFGHSHPGYAGVIDIEAGEDYFFGNDVDMDDIIWMGPQPSVKELAAQVGIQKSFPFPQLKEVVGKAIAQGRKVHFLPPYRFDNMMLLEDLTGIRAAIVKKYASVELIKAVVDLRSVKEACEIAEIDLACNIGYEMHTTAMRLCKPGIKEQYIAGVLD
;
A
#
# COMPACT_ATOMS: atom_id res chain seq x y z
N MET A 1 2.22 12.51 -4.29
CA MET A 1 3.37 11.70 -3.83
C MET A 1 4.38 12.66 -3.19
N PHE A 2 4.97 12.28 -2.06
CA PHE A 2 6.04 13.05 -1.42
C PHE A 2 7.37 12.84 -2.14
N ASP A 3 8.41 13.56 -1.72
CA ASP A 3 9.76 13.36 -2.22
C ASP A 3 10.35 11.99 -1.78
N SER A 4 11.32 11.49 -2.52
CA SER A 4 11.96 10.19 -2.25
C SER A 4 12.62 10.13 -0.87
N ALA A 5 13.16 11.25 -0.39
CA ALA A 5 13.84 11.34 0.90
C ALA A 5 12.85 11.11 2.06
N THR A 6 11.59 11.52 1.93
CA THR A 6 10.54 11.25 2.91
C THR A 6 10.31 9.75 3.06
N TYR A 7 10.16 9.01 1.95
CA TYR A 7 9.94 7.56 2.01
C TYR A 7 11.17 6.81 2.53
N GLN A 8 12.37 7.20 2.12
CA GLN A 8 13.63 6.63 2.63
C GLN A 8 13.75 6.82 4.14
N ARG A 9 13.49 8.02 4.64
CA ARG A 9 13.52 8.35 6.08
C ARG A 9 12.50 7.51 6.86
N ARG A 10 11.27 7.34 6.35
CA ARG A 10 10.22 6.53 6.97
C ARG A 10 10.60 5.06 7.05
N ARG A 11 11.14 4.48 5.97
CA ARG A 11 11.60 3.08 5.98
C ARG A 11 12.82 2.90 6.89
N GLN A 12 13.74 3.86 6.91
CA GLN A 12 14.87 3.82 7.84
C GLN A 12 14.40 3.92 9.30
N ALA A 13 13.44 4.79 9.61
CA ALA A 13 12.86 4.90 10.94
C ALA A 13 12.13 3.61 11.35
N LEU A 14 11.43 2.96 10.41
CA LEU A 14 10.79 1.66 10.67
C LEU A 14 11.83 0.56 10.94
N ARG A 15 12.91 0.51 10.15
CA ARG A 15 14.03 -0.43 10.32
C ARG A 15 14.66 -0.28 11.71
N ASN A 16 14.80 0.94 12.22
CA ASN A 16 15.37 1.20 13.54
C ASN A 16 14.46 0.77 14.70
N LYS A 17 13.17 0.55 14.46
CA LYS A 17 12.19 0.15 15.49
C LYS A 17 11.91 -1.35 15.51
N VAL A 18 12.27 -2.08 14.46
CA VAL A 18 12.12 -3.53 14.38
C VAL A 18 13.53 -4.16 14.38
N GLN A 19 13.78 -5.08 15.30
CA GLN A 19 15.16 -5.49 15.63
C GLN A 19 15.83 -6.37 14.58
N ASN A 20 15.09 -7.27 13.92
CA ASN A 20 15.65 -8.25 12.98
C ASN A 20 14.59 -8.78 12.02
N GLY A 21 15.04 -9.46 10.96
CA GLY A 21 14.16 -10.10 9.99
C GLY A 21 13.88 -9.23 8.76
N ILE A 22 12.84 -9.56 8.06
CA ILE A 22 12.31 -8.76 6.95
C ILE A 22 10.93 -8.22 7.29
N ILE A 23 10.64 -7.00 6.85
CA ILE A 23 9.33 -6.38 6.98
C ILE A 23 8.66 -6.44 5.60
N LEU A 24 7.55 -7.17 5.51
CA LEU A 24 6.73 -7.30 4.31
C LEU A 24 5.53 -6.37 4.41
N ILE A 25 5.43 -5.41 3.48
CA ILE A 25 4.28 -4.51 3.34
C ILE A 25 3.62 -4.81 2.00
N LEU A 26 2.43 -5.38 2.06
CA LEU A 26 1.64 -5.70 0.87
C LEU A 26 0.79 -4.50 0.47
N GLY A 27 0.80 -4.21 -0.82
CA GLY A 27 -0.19 -3.34 -1.44
C GLY A 27 -1.51 -4.09 -1.67
N ASN A 28 -2.54 -3.34 -2.06
CA ASN A 28 -3.82 -3.89 -2.46
C ASN A 28 -3.83 -4.21 -3.95
N ASN A 29 -4.66 -5.16 -4.34
CA ASN A 29 -5.04 -5.43 -5.72
C ASN A 29 -6.43 -4.84 -6.01
N GLU A 30 -6.77 -4.71 -7.29
CA GLU A 30 -8.13 -4.42 -7.70
C GLU A 30 -9.08 -5.54 -7.25
N ALA A 31 -10.33 -5.18 -7.03
CA ALA A 31 -11.37 -6.14 -6.64
C ALA A 31 -12.49 -6.09 -7.69
N PRO A 32 -12.77 -7.18 -8.40
CA PRO A 32 -13.85 -7.22 -9.39
C PRO A 32 -15.20 -7.10 -8.71
N ALA A 33 -16.11 -6.33 -9.32
CA ALA A 33 -17.48 -6.20 -8.86
C ALA A 33 -18.35 -7.35 -9.36
N ASN A 34 -18.27 -7.68 -10.66
CA ASN A 34 -19.05 -8.74 -11.31
C ASN A 34 -18.27 -9.51 -12.39
N TYR A 35 -17.20 -8.94 -12.93
CA TYR A 35 -16.24 -9.59 -13.83
C TYR A 35 -14.88 -8.87 -13.75
N PRO A 36 -13.78 -9.46 -14.27
CA PRO A 36 -12.42 -8.97 -14.00
C PRO A 36 -12.18 -7.48 -14.30
N ASP A 37 -12.70 -6.98 -15.43
CA ASP A 37 -12.43 -5.61 -15.87
C ASP A 37 -13.40 -4.56 -15.29
N ASN A 38 -14.46 -5.00 -14.60
CA ASN A 38 -15.35 -4.10 -13.88
C ASN A 38 -15.04 -4.13 -12.38
N THR A 39 -14.08 -3.32 -11.97
CA THR A 39 -13.59 -3.27 -10.60
C THR A 39 -14.30 -2.21 -9.76
N TYR A 40 -14.33 -2.43 -8.44
CA TYR A 40 -14.63 -1.35 -7.51
C TYR A 40 -13.54 -0.27 -7.59
N LYS A 41 -13.89 0.97 -7.18
CA LYS A 41 -12.92 2.07 -7.07
C LYS A 41 -11.72 1.61 -6.23
N PHE A 42 -10.54 1.65 -6.83
CA PHE A 42 -9.32 1.18 -6.19
C PHE A 42 -8.93 2.06 -5.02
N ARG A 43 -8.51 1.45 -3.92
CA ARG A 43 -7.88 2.12 -2.80
C ARG A 43 -6.68 1.31 -2.31
N GLN A 44 -5.53 1.95 -2.31
CA GLN A 44 -4.29 1.35 -1.84
C GLN A 44 -4.29 1.19 -0.31
N ASP A 45 -3.55 0.19 0.19
CA ASP A 45 -3.26 0.04 1.62
C ASP A 45 -2.55 1.28 2.16
N SER A 46 -3.03 1.78 3.29
CA SER A 46 -2.52 3.03 3.87
C SER A 46 -1.08 2.91 4.39
N SER A 47 -0.64 1.73 4.83
CA SER A 47 0.74 1.53 5.26
C SER A 47 1.67 1.38 4.06
N PHE A 48 1.20 0.72 2.98
CA PHE A 48 1.94 0.70 1.73
C PHE A 48 2.14 2.13 1.17
N LEU A 49 1.09 2.95 1.13
CA LEU A 49 1.19 4.36 0.74
C LEU A 49 2.19 5.13 1.61
N TYR A 50 2.18 4.91 2.92
CA TYR A 50 3.05 5.63 3.86
C TYR A 50 4.54 5.32 3.64
N PHE A 51 4.88 4.05 3.35
CA PHE A 51 6.28 3.61 3.21
C PHE A 51 6.77 3.52 1.77
N PHE A 52 5.88 3.30 0.78
CA PHE A 52 6.22 3.05 -0.62
C PHE A 52 5.57 4.01 -1.61
N GLY A 53 4.65 4.88 -1.21
CA GLY A 53 4.20 6.05 -1.93
C GLY A 53 3.29 5.84 -3.15
N HIS A 54 3.15 4.63 -3.66
CA HIS A 54 2.42 4.36 -4.89
C HIS A 54 0.97 3.94 -4.63
N SER A 55 0.02 4.54 -5.36
CA SER A 55 -1.42 4.30 -5.25
C SER A 55 -1.99 3.36 -6.33
N HIS A 56 -1.14 2.58 -7.03
CA HIS A 56 -1.56 1.61 -8.04
C HIS A 56 -1.61 0.20 -7.46
N PRO A 57 -2.41 -0.72 -8.04
CA PRO A 57 -2.52 -2.10 -7.58
C PRO A 57 -1.28 -2.94 -7.92
N GLY A 58 -1.16 -4.13 -7.32
CA GLY A 58 -0.22 -5.15 -7.73
C GLY A 58 1.22 -4.98 -7.22
N TYR A 59 1.43 -4.21 -6.16
CA TYR A 59 2.77 -3.97 -5.61
C TYR A 59 2.94 -4.55 -4.21
N ALA A 60 4.18 -4.88 -3.89
CA ALA A 60 4.63 -5.21 -2.54
C ALA A 60 5.98 -4.57 -2.26
N GLY A 61 6.27 -4.33 -0.99
CA GLY A 61 7.56 -3.85 -0.54
C GLY A 61 8.16 -4.73 0.55
N VAL A 62 9.47 -4.90 0.52
CA VAL A 62 10.22 -5.57 1.57
C VAL A 62 11.31 -4.64 2.08
N ILE A 63 11.39 -4.52 3.40
CA ILE A 63 12.49 -3.84 4.08
C ILE A 63 13.33 -4.92 4.76
N ASP A 64 14.53 -5.15 4.25
CA ASP A 64 15.48 -6.12 4.83
C ASP A 64 16.31 -5.42 5.89
N ILE A 65 16.11 -5.84 7.15
CA ILE A 65 16.72 -5.17 8.30
C ILE A 65 18.21 -5.46 8.36
N GLU A 66 18.61 -6.72 8.21
CA GLU A 66 20.02 -7.14 8.30
C GLU A 66 20.84 -6.70 7.09
N ALA A 67 20.26 -6.73 5.89
CA ALA A 67 20.92 -6.23 4.68
C ALA A 67 20.97 -4.71 4.63
N GLY A 68 20.11 -4.01 5.36
CA GLY A 68 19.96 -2.55 5.27
C GLY A 68 19.37 -2.08 3.95
N GLU A 69 18.62 -2.93 3.26
CA GLU A 69 18.13 -2.72 1.91
C GLU A 69 16.61 -2.72 1.84
N ASP A 70 16.08 -2.01 0.83
CA ASP A 70 14.66 -1.98 0.52
C ASP A 70 14.43 -2.57 -0.87
N TYR A 71 13.38 -3.37 -1.03
CA TYR A 71 12.99 -4.00 -2.29
C TYR A 71 11.57 -3.60 -2.67
N PHE A 72 11.36 -3.32 -3.95
CA PHE A 72 10.07 -3.03 -4.52
C PHE A 72 9.68 -4.14 -5.51
N PHE A 73 8.50 -4.69 -5.38
CA PHE A 73 7.99 -5.78 -6.21
C PHE A 73 6.76 -5.34 -6.98
N GLY A 74 6.74 -5.66 -8.27
CA GLY A 74 5.63 -5.40 -9.17
C GLY A 74 5.91 -6.03 -10.53
N ASN A 75 4.97 -5.92 -11.43
CA ASN A 75 5.16 -6.34 -12.82
C ASN A 75 5.08 -5.13 -13.73
N ASP A 76 5.96 -5.05 -14.73
CA ASP A 76 5.81 -4.11 -15.81
C ASP A 76 4.57 -4.48 -16.63
N VAL A 77 3.89 -3.49 -17.17
CA VAL A 77 2.73 -3.69 -18.05
C VAL A 77 3.17 -4.35 -19.35
N ASP A 78 2.31 -5.20 -19.91
CA ASP A 78 2.55 -5.81 -21.19
C ASP A 78 2.07 -4.93 -22.37
N MET A 79 2.19 -5.45 -23.60
CA MET A 79 1.82 -4.70 -24.79
C MET A 79 0.30 -4.45 -24.88
N ASP A 80 -0.50 -5.41 -24.42
CA ASP A 80 -1.96 -5.27 -24.42
C ASP A 80 -2.41 -4.20 -23.43
N ASP A 81 -1.81 -4.15 -22.26
CA ASP A 81 -2.01 -3.09 -21.27
C ASP A 81 -1.66 -1.70 -21.85
N ILE A 82 -0.53 -1.61 -22.58
CA ILE A 82 -0.09 -0.35 -23.21
C ILE A 82 -1.10 0.12 -24.27
N ILE A 83 -1.70 -0.79 -25.04
CA ILE A 83 -2.71 -0.46 -26.05
C ILE A 83 -3.96 0.17 -25.39
N TRP A 84 -4.38 -0.34 -24.22
CA TRP A 84 -5.57 0.15 -23.54
C TRP A 84 -5.32 1.37 -22.66
N MET A 85 -4.19 1.43 -21.96
CA MET A 85 -3.92 2.44 -20.92
C MET A 85 -2.83 3.44 -21.31
N GLY A 86 -2.16 3.23 -22.44
CA GLY A 86 -0.96 3.99 -22.81
C GLY A 86 0.30 3.53 -22.06
N PRO A 87 1.47 4.11 -22.40
CA PRO A 87 2.73 3.77 -21.73
C PRO A 87 2.67 4.07 -20.23
N GLN A 88 3.10 3.11 -19.43
CA GLN A 88 3.20 3.22 -17.97
C GLN A 88 4.68 3.21 -17.53
N PRO A 89 5.03 3.84 -16.40
CA PRO A 89 6.36 3.75 -15.83
C PRO A 89 6.69 2.29 -15.49
N SER A 90 7.94 1.89 -15.74
CA SER A 90 8.44 0.60 -15.30
C SER A 90 8.50 0.48 -13.77
N VAL A 91 8.46 -0.73 -13.25
CA VAL A 91 8.61 -1.01 -11.81
C VAL A 91 9.93 -0.44 -11.28
N LYS A 92 10.98 -0.42 -12.09
CA LYS A 92 12.27 0.19 -11.75
C LYS A 92 12.17 1.71 -11.59
N GLU A 93 11.46 2.38 -12.47
CA GLU A 93 11.24 3.84 -12.38
C GLU A 93 10.37 4.17 -11.17
N LEU A 94 9.32 3.39 -10.90
CA LEU A 94 8.48 3.55 -9.72
C LEU A 94 9.27 3.37 -8.41
N ALA A 95 10.11 2.34 -8.33
CA ALA A 95 11.00 2.12 -7.19
C ALA A 95 11.95 3.31 -6.98
N ALA A 96 12.54 3.85 -8.04
CA ALA A 96 13.44 5.00 -7.98
C ALA A 96 12.74 6.25 -7.45
N GLN A 97 11.48 6.50 -7.80
CA GLN A 97 10.69 7.65 -7.32
C GLN A 97 10.56 7.68 -5.79
N VAL A 98 10.61 6.53 -5.14
CA VAL A 98 10.54 6.41 -3.67
C VAL A 98 11.91 6.07 -3.03
N GLY A 99 12.99 6.22 -3.82
CA GLY A 99 14.36 6.05 -3.36
C GLY A 99 14.78 4.59 -3.13
N ILE A 100 14.17 3.65 -3.85
CA ILE A 100 14.53 2.22 -3.83
C ILE A 100 15.34 1.89 -5.09
N GLN A 101 16.51 1.26 -4.89
CA GLN A 101 17.41 0.90 -5.98
C GLN A 101 17.14 -0.50 -6.55
N LYS A 102 16.50 -1.38 -5.75
CA LYS A 102 16.27 -2.77 -6.10
C LYS A 102 14.79 -3.03 -6.31
N SER A 103 14.43 -3.33 -7.54
CA SER A 103 13.07 -3.74 -7.93
C SER A 103 13.11 -5.09 -8.61
N PHE A 104 12.04 -5.86 -8.44
CA PHE A 104 11.92 -7.22 -8.93
C PHE A 104 10.51 -7.49 -9.47
N PRO A 105 10.35 -8.40 -10.44
CA PRO A 105 9.04 -8.94 -10.80
C PRO A 105 8.32 -9.51 -9.57
N PHE A 106 7.01 -9.32 -9.50
CA PHE A 106 6.21 -9.72 -8.34
C PHE A 106 6.39 -11.21 -7.94
N PRO A 107 6.51 -12.18 -8.86
CA PRO A 107 6.73 -13.58 -8.48
C PRO A 107 8.01 -13.84 -7.67
N GLN A 108 9.04 -13.00 -7.82
CA GLN A 108 10.27 -13.12 -7.05
C GLN A 108 10.11 -12.78 -5.55
N LEU A 109 9.00 -12.19 -5.16
CA LEU A 109 8.66 -11.96 -3.74
C LEU A 109 8.69 -13.28 -2.96
N LYS A 110 8.19 -14.38 -3.56
CA LYS A 110 8.18 -15.70 -2.93
C LYS A 110 9.60 -16.23 -2.65
N GLU A 111 10.52 -15.98 -3.56
CA GLU A 111 11.92 -16.39 -3.40
C GLU A 111 12.60 -15.60 -2.26
N VAL A 112 12.36 -14.29 -2.19
CA VAL A 112 12.96 -13.44 -1.15
C VAL A 112 12.42 -13.79 0.23
N VAL A 113 11.11 -13.96 0.38
CA VAL A 113 10.47 -14.37 1.63
C VAL A 113 10.89 -15.78 2.01
N GLY A 114 10.86 -16.73 1.07
CA GLY A 114 11.28 -18.12 1.30
C GLY A 114 12.72 -18.24 1.73
N LYS A 115 13.63 -17.46 1.14
CA LYS A 115 15.04 -17.40 1.54
C LYS A 115 15.20 -16.90 2.99
N ALA A 116 14.47 -15.86 3.36
CA ALA A 116 14.50 -15.36 4.74
C ALA A 116 14.01 -16.42 5.74
N ILE A 117 12.92 -17.13 5.43
CA ILE A 117 12.39 -18.21 6.27
C ILE A 117 13.40 -19.37 6.38
N ALA A 118 14.00 -19.79 5.26
CA ALA A 118 14.99 -20.86 5.24
C ALA A 118 16.25 -20.53 6.09
N GLN A 119 16.55 -19.24 6.23
CA GLN A 119 17.62 -18.72 7.10
C GLN A 119 17.19 -18.55 8.57
N GLY A 120 15.97 -18.93 8.93
CA GLY A 120 15.42 -18.74 10.29
C GLY A 120 15.11 -17.30 10.66
N ARG A 121 15.05 -16.38 9.66
CA ARG A 121 14.75 -14.97 9.88
C ARG A 121 13.24 -14.77 10.05
N LYS A 122 12.86 -13.81 10.87
CA LYS A 122 11.45 -13.42 11.03
C LYS A 122 10.92 -12.72 9.78
N VAL A 123 9.68 -13.02 9.44
CA VAL A 123 8.90 -12.26 8.44
C VAL A 123 7.84 -11.47 9.20
N HIS A 124 8.03 -10.16 9.27
CA HIS A 124 7.09 -9.26 9.90
C HIS A 124 6.07 -8.77 8.88
N PHE A 125 4.79 -8.87 9.19
CA PHE A 125 3.70 -8.32 8.39
C PHE A 125 2.61 -7.75 9.29
N LEU A 126 1.83 -6.80 8.74
CA LEU A 126 0.67 -6.20 9.40
C LEU A 126 -0.55 -7.14 9.30
N PRO A 127 -1.54 -7.03 10.20
CA PRO A 127 -2.73 -7.85 10.13
C PRO A 127 -3.45 -7.66 8.78
N PRO A 128 -3.56 -8.68 7.94
CA PRO A 128 -4.25 -8.56 6.67
C PRO A 128 -5.76 -8.43 6.89
N TYR A 129 -6.42 -7.54 6.14
CA TYR A 129 -7.87 -7.35 6.17
C TYR A 129 -8.55 -7.80 4.87
N ARG A 130 -7.79 -8.02 3.79
CA ARG A 130 -8.26 -8.52 2.49
C ARG A 130 -7.96 -10.00 2.35
N PHE A 131 -8.89 -10.74 1.75
CA PHE A 131 -8.73 -12.19 1.55
C PHE A 131 -7.60 -12.52 0.56
N ASP A 132 -7.44 -11.75 -0.51
CA ASP A 132 -6.36 -11.90 -1.47
C ASP A 132 -4.97 -11.81 -0.79
N ASN A 133 -4.78 -10.82 0.09
CA ASN A 133 -3.56 -10.68 0.88
C ASN A 133 -3.40 -11.80 1.92
N MET A 134 -4.48 -12.36 2.48
CA MET A 134 -4.40 -13.53 3.36
C MET A 134 -3.93 -14.78 2.62
N MET A 135 -4.44 -15.00 1.40
CA MET A 135 -4.03 -16.12 0.55
C MET A 135 -2.58 -15.95 0.08
N LEU A 136 -2.18 -14.73 -0.29
CA LEU A 136 -0.79 -14.44 -0.65
C LEU A 136 0.15 -14.71 0.53
N LEU A 137 -0.20 -14.28 1.73
CA LEU A 137 0.60 -14.57 2.93
C LEU A 137 0.70 -16.07 3.22
N GLU A 138 -0.38 -16.84 2.99
CA GLU A 138 -0.33 -18.31 3.08
C GLU A 138 0.68 -18.89 2.08
N ASP A 139 0.65 -18.45 0.82
CA ASP A 139 1.58 -18.92 -0.21
C ASP A 139 3.05 -18.54 0.10
N LEU A 140 3.27 -17.36 0.68
CA LEU A 140 4.60 -16.85 1.01
C LEU A 140 5.18 -17.46 2.28
N THR A 141 4.35 -17.73 3.30
CA THR A 141 4.83 -18.08 4.65
C THR A 141 4.45 -19.49 5.09
N GLY A 142 3.53 -20.15 4.38
CA GLY A 142 2.97 -21.43 4.79
C GLY A 142 1.95 -21.34 5.95
N ILE A 143 1.65 -20.15 6.44
CA ILE A 143 0.65 -19.94 7.51
C ILE A 143 -0.73 -19.86 6.87
N ARG A 144 -1.63 -20.78 7.24
CA ARG A 144 -2.98 -20.86 6.67
C ARG A 144 -3.73 -19.52 6.75
N ALA A 145 -4.37 -19.09 5.67
CA ALA A 145 -5.10 -17.83 5.55
C ALA A 145 -6.14 -17.63 6.68
N ALA A 146 -6.78 -18.70 7.11
CA ALA A 146 -7.78 -18.69 8.20
C ALA A 146 -7.22 -18.20 9.55
N ILE A 147 -5.92 -18.33 9.78
CA ILE A 147 -5.28 -17.99 11.05
C ILE A 147 -4.15 -16.95 10.90
N VAL A 148 -3.78 -16.55 9.70
CA VAL A 148 -2.61 -15.69 9.43
C VAL A 148 -2.65 -14.37 10.21
N LYS A 149 -3.82 -13.81 10.45
CA LYS A 149 -3.99 -12.60 11.28
C LYS A 149 -3.40 -12.72 12.69
N LYS A 150 -3.41 -13.93 13.27
CA LYS A 150 -2.88 -14.19 14.62
C LYS A 150 -1.35 -14.14 14.66
N TYR A 151 -0.70 -14.25 13.50
CA TYR A 151 0.76 -14.24 13.35
C TYR A 151 1.31 -12.87 12.93
N ALA A 152 0.44 -11.87 12.79
CA ALA A 152 0.88 -10.49 12.54
C ALA A 152 1.86 -10.02 13.63
N SER A 153 2.89 -9.30 13.22
CA SER A 153 3.94 -8.85 14.11
C SER A 153 3.48 -7.71 15.00
N VAL A 154 3.35 -7.95 16.29
CA VAL A 154 3.02 -6.91 17.29
C VAL A 154 4.09 -5.81 17.33
N GLU A 155 5.36 -6.19 17.18
CA GLU A 155 6.49 -5.27 17.09
C GLU A 155 6.32 -4.29 15.91
N LEU A 156 6.03 -4.82 14.72
CA LEU A 156 5.76 -4.01 13.53
C LEU A 156 4.52 -3.12 13.71
N ILE A 157 3.43 -3.66 14.28
CA ILE A 157 2.22 -2.88 14.54
C ILE A 157 2.54 -1.66 15.42
N LYS A 158 3.25 -1.86 16.53
CA LYS A 158 3.65 -0.78 17.43
C LYS A 158 4.56 0.24 16.74
N ALA A 159 5.53 -0.22 15.95
CA ALA A 159 6.42 0.65 15.19
C ALA A 159 5.67 1.52 14.16
N VAL A 160 4.73 0.93 13.43
CA VAL A 160 3.91 1.65 12.45
C VAL A 160 2.97 2.66 13.13
N VAL A 161 2.33 2.28 14.23
CA VAL A 161 1.48 3.19 15.02
C VAL A 161 2.29 4.37 15.51
N ASP A 162 3.46 4.15 16.10
CA ASP A 162 4.31 5.21 16.62
C ASP A 162 4.75 6.20 15.52
N LEU A 163 5.20 5.69 14.37
CA LEU A 163 5.61 6.52 13.24
C LEU A 163 4.47 7.34 12.62
N ARG A 164 3.24 6.81 12.61
CA ARG A 164 2.07 7.47 12.00
C ARG A 164 1.26 8.33 12.98
N SER A 165 1.50 8.22 14.28
CA SER A 165 0.77 8.98 15.30
C SER A 165 1.05 10.47 15.24
N VAL A 166 2.31 10.85 15.00
CA VAL A 166 2.71 12.25 14.80
C VAL A 166 2.87 12.53 13.32
N LYS A 167 2.16 13.54 12.81
CA LYS A 167 2.15 13.88 11.38
C LYS A 167 3.32 14.78 11.04
N GLU A 168 3.96 14.49 9.90
CA GLU A 168 4.98 15.34 9.30
C GLU A 168 4.34 16.58 8.65
N ALA A 169 5.10 17.64 8.43
CA ALA A 169 4.60 18.87 7.81
C ALA A 169 3.99 18.62 6.41
N CYS A 170 4.58 17.73 5.61
CA CYS A 170 4.04 17.34 4.30
C CYS A 170 2.70 16.60 4.40
N GLU A 171 2.49 15.80 5.46
CA GLU A 171 1.20 15.13 5.70
C GLU A 171 0.13 16.13 6.16
N ILE A 172 0.51 17.12 6.98
CA ILE A 172 -0.41 18.18 7.42
C ILE A 172 -0.91 18.97 6.21
N ALA A 173 -0.03 19.34 5.29
CA ALA A 173 -0.42 20.05 4.07
C ALA A 173 -1.43 19.27 3.22
N GLU A 174 -1.25 17.96 3.06
CA GLU A 174 -2.22 17.09 2.34
C GLU A 174 -3.53 16.92 3.12
N ILE A 175 -3.47 16.86 4.44
CA ILE A 175 -4.67 16.79 5.29
C ILE A 175 -5.49 18.09 5.17
N ASP A 176 -4.84 19.25 5.20
CA ASP A 176 -5.50 20.55 5.05
C ASP A 176 -6.17 20.65 3.67
N LEU A 177 -5.50 20.20 2.60
CA LEU A 177 -6.10 20.13 1.27
C LEU A 177 -7.33 19.21 1.24
N ALA A 178 -7.22 18.01 1.82
CA ALA A 178 -8.33 17.08 1.92
C ALA A 178 -9.50 17.63 2.76
N CYS A 179 -9.21 18.35 3.84
CA CYS A 179 -10.22 19.04 4.65
C CYS A 179 -10.95 20.13 3.87
N ASN A 180 -10.26 20.89 3.01
CA ASN A 180 -10.88 21.89 2.15
C ASN A 180 -11.84 21.25 1.13
N ILE A 181 -11.44 20.12 0.51
CA ILE A 181 -12.32 19.35 -0.37
C ILE A 181 -13.55 18.85 0.42
N GLY A 182 -13.34 18.29 1.61
CA GLY A 182 -14.43 17.85 2.49
C GLY A 182 -15.37 18.99 2.88
N TYR A 183 -14.84 20.18 3.14
CA TYR A 183 -15.64 21.37 3.41
C TYR A 183 -16.56 21.73 2.22
N GLU A 184 -16.02 21.77 0.99
CA GLU A 184 -16.81 22.04 -0.20
C GLU A 184 -17.89 20.97 -0.44
N MET A 185 -17.57 19.70 -0.26
CA MET A 185 -18.54 18.60 -0.35
C MET A 185 -19.69 18.78 0.65
N HIS A 186 -19.39 18.96 1.92
CA HIS A 186 -20.39 19.09 2.97
C HIS A 186 -21.26 20.34 2.81
N THR A 187 -20.66 21.49 2.51
CA THR A 187 -21.41 22.73 2.31
C THR A 187 -22.28 22.69 1.05
N THR A 188 -21.83 22.01 0.00
CA THR A 188 -22.64 21.77 -1.22
C THR A 188 -23.82 20.88 -0.91
N ALA A 189 -23.63 19.77 -0.17
CA ALA A 189 -24.74 18.92 0.27
C ALA A 189 -25.78 19.72 1.07
N MET A 190 -25.34 20.54 2.02
CA MET A 190 -26.23 21.39 2.84
C MET A 190 -27.04 22.37 1.99
N ARG A 191 -26.44 23.00 0.98
CA ARG A 191 -27.13 23.94 0.05
C ARG A 191 -28.16 23.25 -0.82
N LEU A 192 -27.88 22.00 -1.26
CA LEU A 192 -28.76 21.23 -2.15
C LEU A 192 -29.89 20.52 -1.40
N CYS A 193 -29.73 20.23 -0.12
CA CYS A 193 -30.71 19.50 0.67
C CYS A 193 -31.97 20.34 0.91
N LYS A 194 -33.03 20.05 0.16
CA LYS A 194 -34.35 20.72 0.22
C LYS A 194 -35.47 19.68 0.11
N PRO A 195 -36.65 19.93 0.64
CA PRO A 195 -37.80 19.04 0.43
C PRO A 195 -38.05 18.75 -1.05
N GLY A 196 -38.22 17.48 -1.40
CA GLY A 196 -38.47 17.01 -2.77
C GLY A 196 -37.19 16.67 -3.59
N ILE A 197 -36.00 17.00 -3.13
CA ILE A 197 -34.73 16.59 -3.77
C ILE A 197 -34.47 15.13 -3.50
N LYS A 198 -34.11 14.38 -4.54
CA LYS A 198 -33.68 12.97 -4.41
C LYS A 198 -32.23 12.91 -3.91
N GLU A 199 -31.95 12.02 -2.97
CA GLU A 199 -30.62 11.74 -2.45
C GLU A 199 -29.60 11.45 -3.55
N GLN A 200 -29.98 10.65 -4.55
CA GLN A 200 -29.15 10.31 -5.71
C GLN A 200 -28.63 11.54 -6.47
N TYR A 201 -29.44 12.62 -6.54
CA TYR A 201 -29.01 13.87 -7.19
C TYR A 201 -27.87 14.52 -6.38
N ILE A 202 -28.02 14.58 -5.05
CA ILE A 202 -26.98 15.14 -4.19
C ILE A 202 -25.71 14.30 -4.27
N ALA A 203 -25.84 12.97 -4.22
CA ALA A 203 -24.71 12.06 -4.35
C ALA A 203 -23.95 12.27 -5.67
N GLY A 204 -24.68 12.35 -6.80
CA GLY A 204 -24.07 12.55 -8.11
C GLY A 204 -23.45 13.94 -8.34
N VAL A 205 -23.77 14.94 -7.51
CA VAL A 205 -23.12 16.26 -7.56
C VAL A 205 -21.82 16.27 -6.73
N LEU A 206 -21.73 15.39 -5.71
CA LEU A 206 -20.59 15.34 -4.80
C LEU A 206 -19.49 14.36 -5.25
N ASP A 207 -19.78 13.43 -6.18
CA ASP A 207 -18.85 12.45 -6.74
C ASP A 207 -18.02 13.04 -7.90
#